data_058661f03f67a0ef7356295e7bf7c95e
#
_entry.id   058661f03f67a0ef7356295e7bf7c95e
#
_cell.length_a   1.000
_cell.length_b   1.000
_cell.length_c   1.000
_cell.angle_alpha   90.00
_cell.angle_beta   90.00
_cell.angle_gamma   90.00
#
_symmetry.space_group_name_H-M   'P 1'
#
loop_
_entity.id
_entity.type
_entity.pdbx_description
1 polymer ?
#
loop_
_entity_poly.entity_id
_entity_poly.type
_entity_poly.pdbx_seq_one_letter_code
_entity_poly.pdbx_strand_id
1 'polypeptide(L)' 'MRRQCKVGSALCTHYKRVLTVWGFEEVDRQAAEIIPIGPARKKEISRVARKAEAAFFKSRHAFVEHLTNCVVCSRHLAMP' A
#
# COMPACT_ATOMS: atom_id res chain seq x y z
N MET A 1 -12.12 0.16 -25.67
CA MET A 1 -11.65 1.35 -24.96
C MET A 1 -12.02 1.30 -23.48
N ARG A 2 -11.05 1.48 -22.64
CA ARG A 2 -11.31 1.43 -21.22
C ARG A 2 -11.68 2.75 -20.66
N ARG A 3 -12.75 2.77 -19.95
CA ARG A 3 -13.11 3.95 -19.19
C ARG A 3 -12.86 3.68 -17.74
N GLN A 4 -11.84 4.32 -17.22
CA GLN A 4 -11.57 4.23 -15.81
C GLN A 4 -12.16 5.44 -15.11
N CYS A 5 -12.72 5.19 -13.96
CA CYS A 5 -13.15 6.25 -13.07
C CYS A 5 -11.91 7.03 -12.63
N LYS A 6 -11.93 8.35 -12.73
CA LYS A 6 -10.80 9.20 -12.34
C LYS A 6 -10.41 9.00 -10.88
N VAL A 7 -11.41 8.88 -10.02
CA VAL A 7 -11.17 8.65 -8.59
C VAL A 7 -10.56 7.29 -8.37
N GLY A 8 -11.09 6.26 -9.02
CA GLY A 8 -10.55 4.90 -8.92
C GLY A 8 -9.14 4.81 -9.45
N SER A 9 -8.84 5.50 -10.55
CA SER A 9 -7.50 5.54 -11.11
C SER A 9 -6.51 6.21 -10.17
N ALA A 10 -6.91 7.32 -9.56
CA ALA A 10 -6.08 8.03 -8.59
C ALA A 10 -5.81 7.18 -7.35
N LEU A 11 -6.82 6.49 -6.85
CA LEU A 11 -6.70 5.60 -5.70
C LEU A 11 -5.79 4.41 -6.02
N CYS A 12 -5.91 3.87 -7.22
CA CYS A 12 -5.06 2.77 -7.67
C CYS A 12 -3.60 3.20 -7.73
N THR A 13 -3.32 4.36 -8.31
CA THR A 13 -1.97 4.91 -8.40
C THR A 13 -1.38 5.13 -7.01
N HIS A 14 -2.16 5.72 -6.12
CA HIS A 14 -1.74 5.95 -4.75
C HIS A 14 -1.47 4.63 -4.01
N TYR A 15 -2.35 3.67 -4.18
CA TYR A 15 -2.20 2.34 -3.58
C TYR A 15 -0.89 1.67 -4.03
N LYS A 16 -0.58 1.74 -5.32
CA LYS A 16 0.64 1.16 -5.88
C LYS A 16 1.89 1.82 -5.30
N ARG A 17 1.87 3.14 -5.12
CA ARG A 17 2.97 3.88 -4.51
C ARG A 17 3.19 3.47 -3.07
N VAL A 18 2.11 3.43 -2.31
CA VAL A 18 2.17 3.06 -0.89
C VAL A 18 2.62 1.61 -0.74
N LEU A 19 2.16 0.73 -1.62
CA LEU A 19 2.58 -0.67 -1.63
C LEU A 19 4.08 -0.79 -1.87
N THR A 20 4.62 -0.02 -2.82
CA THR A 20 6.04 -0.03 -3.12
C THR A 20 6.87 0.44 -1.92
N VAL A 21 6.46 1.54 -1.30
CA VAL A 21 7.16 2.09 -0.12
C VAL A 21 7.10 1.08 1.02
N TRP A 22 5.93 0.51 1.29
CA TRP A 22 5.77 -0.48 2.33
C TRP A 22 6.65 -1.70 2.08
N GLY A 23 6.73 -2.15 0.84
CA GLY A 23 7.57 -3.28 0.47
C GLY A 23 9.03 -3.05 0.77
N PHE A 24 9.56 -1.88 0.43
CA PHE A 24 10.95 -1.53 0.73
C PHE A 24 11.20 -1.43 2.23
N GLU A 25 10.29 -0.81 2.97
CA GLU A 25 10.43 -0.68 4.41
C GLU A 25 10.35 -2.03 5.13
N GLU A 26 9.51 -2.93 4.62
CA GLU A 26 9.40 -4.28 5.17
C GLU A 26 10.67 -5.09 4.94
N VAL A 27 11.29 -4.95 3.77
CA VAL A 27 12.57 -5.59 3.48
C VAL A 27 13.65 -5.07 4.42
N ASP A 28 13.69 -3.76 4.64
CA ASP A 28 14.65 -3.16 5.57
C ASP A 28 14.43 -3.67 6.99
N ARG A 29 13.19 -3.79 7.41
CA ARG A 29 12.85 -4.31 8.74
C ARG A 29 13.32 -5.75 8.91
N GLN A 30 13.09 -6.58 7.90
CA GLN A 30 13.52 -7.98 7.92
C GLN A 30 15.04 -8.09 7.92
N ALA A 31 15.71 -7.26 7.13
CA ALA A 31 17.17 -7.24 7.08
C ALA A 31 17.75 -6.81 8.44
N ALA A 32 17.08 -5.90 9.12
CA ALA A 32 17.53 -5.42 10.43
C ALA A 32 17.49 -6.51 11.50
N GLU A 33 16.69 -7.55 11.32
CA GLU A 33 16.65 -8.69 12.23
C GLU A 33 17.85 -9.62 12.06
N ILE A 34 18.42 -9.64 10.85
CA ILE A 34 19.52 -10.53 10.50
C ILE A 34 20.86 -9.84 10.67
N ILE A 35 20.95 -8.56 10.29
CA ILE A 35 22.19 -7.78 10.35
C ILE A 35 22.34 -7.17 11.73
N PRO A 36 23.53 -7.30 12.37
CA PRO A 36 23.75 -6.69 13.66
C PRO A 36 23.85 -5.17 13.55
N ILE A 37 22.79 -4.49 13.96
CA ILE A 37 22.73 -3.03 14.02
C ILE A 37 22.37 -2.62 15.45
N GLY A 38 22.67 -1.36 15.78
CA GLY A 38 22.37 -0.83 17.10
C GLY A 38 20.88 -0.83 17.41
N PRO A 39 20.50 -0.97 18.69
CA PRO A 39 19.08 -1.02 19.08
C PRO A 39 18.31 0.24 18.71
N ALA A 40 18.94 1.41 18.74
CA ALA A 40 18.29 2.66 18.36
C ALA A 40 17.91 2.67 16.87
N ARG A 41 18.81 2.20 16.02
CA ARG A 41 18.58 2.11 14.58
C ARG A 41 17.51 1.08 14.26
N LYS A 42 17.54 -0.06 14.92
CA LYS A 42 16.55 -1.12 14.76
C LYS A 42 15.14 -0.63 15.12
N LYS A 43 15.04 0.14 16.19
CA LYS A 43 13.78 0.71 16.65
C LYS A 43 13.24 1.71 15.63
N GLU A 44 14.12 2.52 15.06
CA GLU A 44 13.72 3.51 14.06
C GLU A 44 13.22 2.83 12.79
N ILE A 45 13.92 1.81 12.31
CA ILE A 45 13.50 1.05 11.13
C ILE A 45 12.12 0.42 11.34
N SER A 46 11.89 -0.16 12.52
CA SER A 46 10.60 -0.75 12.87
C SER A 46 9.49 0.30 12.90
N ARG A 47 9.77 1.49 13.42
CA ARG A 47 8.80 2.58 13.47
C ARG A 47 8.41 3.03 12.07
N VAL A 48 9.39 3.19 11.19
CA VAL A 48 9.14 3.61 9.80
C VAL A 48 8.33 2.54 9.06
N ALA A 49 8.68 1.27 9.26
CA ALA A 49 7.96 0.16 8.64
C ALA A 49 6.51 0.10 9.10
N ARG A 50 6.24 0.31 10.38
CA ARG A 50 4.88 0.33 10.92
C ARG A 50 4.05 1.47 10.33
N LYS A 51 4.68 2.63 10.18
CA LYS A 51 4.02 3.80 9.60
C LYS A 51 3.66 3.56 8.15
N ALA A 52 4.57 2.95 7.40
CA ALA A 52 4.33 2.59 6.01
C ALA A 52 3.22 1.54 5.89
N GLU A 53 3.20 0.57 6.79
CA GLU A 53 2.17 -0.46 6.83
C GLU A 53 0.79 0.14 7.10
N ALA A 54 0.69 1.06 8.04
CA ALA A 54 -0.57 1.73 8.35
C ALA A 54 -1.08 2.51 7.13
N ALA A 55 -0.18 3.21 6.43
CA ALA A 55 -0.54 3.94 5.22
C ALA A 55 -0.99 2.98 4.11
N PHE A 56 -0.36 1.83 4.00
CA PHE A 56 -0.73 0.80 3.03
C PHE A 56 -2.15 0.28 3.28
N PHE A 57 -2.47 -0.10 4.50
CA PHE A 57 -3.80 -0.61 4.83
C PHE A 57 -4.87 0.43 4.64
N LYS A 58 -4.60 1.68 5.00
CA LYS A 58 -5.53 2.78 4.80
C LYS A 58 -5.81 3.00 3.32
N SER A 59 -4.78 3.00 2.51
CA SER A 59 -4.89 3.18 1.06
C SER A 59 -5.63 2.01 0.42
N ARG A 60 -5.32 0.79 0.85
CA ARG A 60 -5.98 -0.41 0.37
C ARG A 60 -7.47 -0.39 0.69
N HIS A 61 -7.81 -0.02 1.92
CA HIS A 61 -9.21 0.06 2.35
C HIS A 61 -9.98 1.06 1.49
N ALA A 62 -9.43 2.25 1.28
CA ALA A 62 -10.06 3.28 0.46
C ALA A 62 -10.27 2.81 -0.98
N PHE A 63 -9.28 2.15 -1.54
CA PHE A 63 -9.35 1.65 -2.90
C PHE A 63 -10.38 0.53 -3.03
N VAL A 64 -10.36 -0.46 -2.15
CA VAL A 64 -11.30 -1.57 -2.16
C VAL A 64 -12.73 -1.08 -1.94
N GLU A 65 -12.93 -0.15 -1.02
CA GLU A 65 -14.22 0.43 -0.76
C GLU A 65 -14.76 1.15 -2.01
N HIS A 66 -13.90 1.90 -2.68
CA HIS A 66 -14.28 2.56 -3.93
C HIS A 66 -14.64 1.55 -5.01
N LEU A 67 -13.85 0.50 -5.17
CA LEU A 67 -14.12 -0.56 -6.15
C LEU A 67 -15.48 -1.22 -5.92
N THR A 68 -15.85 -1.39 -4.67
CA THR A 68 -17.11 -2.02 -4.30
C THR A 68 -18.30 -1.11 -4.56
N ASN A 69 -18.15 0.18 -4.33
CA ASN A 69 -19.25 1.15 -4.36
C ASN A 69 -19.38 1.89 -5.68
N CYS A 70 -18.33 1.94 -6.49
CA CYS A 70 -18.36 2.63 -7.76
C CYS A 70 -18.85 1.70 -8.86
N VAL A 71 -19.90 2.11 -9.57
CA VAL A 71 -20.49 1.29 -10.63
C VAL A 71 -19.48 0.98 -11.74
N VAL A 72 -18.70 1.97 -12.14
CA VAL A 72 -17.70 1.81 -13.21
C VAL A 72 -16.61 0.83 -12.80
N CYS A 73 -16.04 1.02 -11.61
CA CYS A 73 -14.96 0.16 -11.11
C CYS A 73 -15.47 -1.24 -10.76
N SER A 74 -16.67 -1.32 -10.21
CA SER A 74 -17.31 -2.59 -9.87
C SER A 74 -17.53 -3.44 -11.12
N ARG A 75 -17.98 -2.83 -12.21
CA ARG A 75 -18.14 -3.52 -13.50
C ARG A 75 -16.81 -4.07 -14.01
N HIS A 76 -15.75 -3.30 -13.83
CA HIS A 76 -14.43 -3.70 -14.29
C HIS A 76 -13.94 -4.94 -13.56
N LEU A 77 -14.24 -5.05 -12.27
CA LEU A 77 -13.90 -6.21 -11.47
C LEU A 77 -14.74 -7.44 -11.82
N ALA A 78 -16.00 -7.22 -12.18
CA ALA A 78 -16.91 -8.30 -12.50
C ALA A 78 -16.62 -8.96 -13.84
N MET A 79 -15.86 -8.31 -14.70
CA MET A 79 -15.50 -8.87 -16.01
C MET A 79 -14.32 -9.80 -15.90
N PRO A 80 -14.46 -11.00 -16.46
CA PRO A 80 -13.37 -11.98 -16.49
C PRO A 80 -12.18 -11.54 -17.31
#